data_47f59bfe8d142c2386be390168f16034
#
_entry.id   47f59bfe8d142c2386be390168f16034
#
_cell.length_a   1.000
_cell.length_b   1.000
_cell.length_c   1.000
_cell.angle_alpha   90.00
_cell.angle_beta   90.00
_cell.angle_gamma   90.00
#
_symmetry.space_group_name_H-M   'P 1'
#
loop_
_entity.id
_entity.type
_entity.pdbx_description
1 polymer ?
#
loop_
_entity_poly.entity_id
_entity_poly.type
_entity_poly.pdbx_seq_one_letter_code
_entity_poly.pdbx_strand_id
1 'polypeptide(L)'
;MIRSFTGWRYIFAVAIFMHHYQIDGKSVLQAGGVIGVTFFFILSGFLLAYGYKKRLMTREISTSDFYKARAVKLYPLHILCFAAVFLLGIRNFVTADLPKAVLNLFLLQSWVPSPDYYMSYNAVSWFLSDELFFYLMFPFVLPVLLNGSGKKIAVGAGIFAISYSAAAALIPSDHYHAYFYINPLSRFADFVFGILVFRIFDQRRQATVGHTSRAEAGAILLVFATFILFDHIPKPYHYCSVIFWGPVAMLIYIFANTSLSTNYPPHTRKIHYVLHKSVGPHRKRACRYKPDRAASFRKDCPVAPYNCSEKPVFVFI
;
A
#
# COMPACT_ATOMS: atom_id res chain seq x y z
N MET A 1 -14.07 0.07 1.59
CA MET A 1 -12.91 -0.84 1.51
C MET A 1 -13.07 -1.75 0.29
N ILE A 2 -12.04 -1.94 -0.49
CA ILE A 2 -12.09 -2.81 -1.69
C ILE A 2 -12.01 -4.26 -1.22
N ARG A 3 -13.14 -4.99 -1.26
CA ARG A 3 -13.27 -6.33 -0.66
C ARG A 3 -12.32 -7.37 -1.25
N SER A 4 -12.03 -7.30 -2.55
CA SER A 4 -11.11 -8.23 -3.22
C SER A 4 -9.71 -8.27 -2.61
N PHE A 5 -9.23 -7.14 -2.07
CA PHE A 5 -7.89 -7.09 -1.48
C PHE A 5 -7.75 -7.85 -0.16
N THR A 6 -8.86 -8.13 0.55
CA THR A 6 -8.80 -8.97 1.76
C THR A 6 -8.33 -10.39 1.42
N GLY A 7 -8.88 -10.97 0.35
CA GLY A 7 -8.47 -12.29 -0.12
C GLY A 7 -7.00 -12.32 -0.60
N TRP A 8 -6.59 -11.32 -1.39
CA TRP A 8 -5.23 -11.23 -1.87
C TRP A 8 -4.19 -11.03 -0.76
N ARG A 9 -4.52 -10.22 0.26
CA ARG A 9 -3.66 -10.09 1.44
C ARG A 9 -3.46 -11.41 2.16
N TYR A 10 -4.53 -12.20 2.30
CA TYR A 10 -4.42 -13.51 2.91
C TYR A 10 -3.52 -14.44 2.09
N ILE A 11 -3.70 -14.51 0.76
CA ILE A 11 -2.89 -15.34 -0.13
C ILE A 11 -1.41 -14.95 -0.03
N PHE A 12 -1.07 -13.65 -0.11
CA PHE A 12 0.32 -13.21 -0.03
C PHE A 12 0.90 -13.33 1.38
N ALA A 13 0.09 -13.20 2.44
CA ALA A 13 0.54 -13.48 3.81
C ALA A 13 0.90 -14.98 3.98
N VAL A 14 0.09 -15.88 3.43
CA VAL A 14 0.41 -17.32 3.40
C VAL A 14 1.68 -17.58 2.58
N ALA A 15 1.86 -16.89 1.45
CA ALA A 15 3.09 -17.03 0.64
C ALA A 15 4.34 -16.58 1.42
N ILE A 16 4.26 -15.49 2.17
CA ILE A 16 5.35 -15.02 3.07
C ILE A 16 5.59 -16.03 4.19
N PHE A 17 4.53 -16.56 4.79
CA PHE A 17 4.67 -17.59 5.83
C PHE A 17 5.39 -18.83 5.26
N MET A 18 5.00 -19.31 4.07
CA MET A 18 5.66 -20.43 3.39
C MET A 18 7.12 -20.14 3.03
N HIS A 19 7.47 -18.88 2.79
CA HIS A 19 8.87 -18.47 2.61
C HIS A 19 9.71 -18.70 3.89
N HIS A 20 9.16 -18.39 5.06
CA HIS A 20 9.84 -18.57 6.33
C HIS A 20 9.77 -20.01 6.85
N TYR A 21 8.84 -20.80 6.36
CA TYR A 21 8.74 -22.21 6.72
C TYR A 21 9.74 -23.03 5.90
N GLN A 22 10.61 -23.75 6.60
CA GLN A 22 11.70 -24.51 5.99
C GLN A 22 11.47 -26.00 6.19
N ILE A 23 11.70 -26.77 5.14
CA ILE A 23 11.80 -28.24 5.15
C ILE A 23 13.20 -28.59 4.66
N ASP A 24 13.94 -29.38 5.44
CA ASP A 24 15.32 -29.79 5.16
C ASP A 24 16.25 -28.56 4.84
N GLY A 25 16.06 -27.47 5.57
CA GLY A 25 16.85 -26.24 5.42
C GLY A 25 16.53 -25.43 4.16
N LYS A 26 15.50 -25.79 3.40
CA LYS A 26 15.05 -25.04 2.22
C LYS A 26 13.68 -24.42 2.47
N SER A 27 13.52 -23.17 2.04
CA SER A 27 12.21 -22.51 2.04
C SER A 27 11.22 -23.27 1.16
N VAL A 28 10.00 -23.50 1.67
CA VAL A 28 8.92 -24.16 0.91
C VAL A 28 8.49 -23.33 -0.29
N LEU A 29 8.54 -21.98 -0.17
CA LEU A 29 8.18 -21.06 -1.25
C LEU A 29 9.13 -19.86 -1.24
N GLN A 30 10.30 -20.00 -1.87
CA GLN A 30 11.34 -18.95 -1.82
C GLN A 30 10.86 -17.63 -2.40
N ALA A 31 10.14 -17.63 -3.49
CA ALA A 31 9.55 -16.45 -4.12
C ALA A 31 8.55 -15.70 -3.22
N GLY A 32 7.93 -16.42 -2.26
CA GLY A 32 6.86 -15.89 -1.40
C GLY A 32 7.26 -14.66 -0.59
N GLY A 33 8.50 -14.63 -0.09
CA GLY A 33 9.02 -13.49 0.66
C GLY A 33 9.07 -12.23 -0.19
N VAL A 34 9.78 -12.28 -1.31
CA VAL A 34 10.04 -11.08 -2.13
C VAL A 34 8.78 -10.59 -2.84
N ILE A 35 8.05 -11.48 -3.51
CA ILE A 35 6.84 -11.12 -4.25
C ILE A 35 5.75 -10.67 -3.27
N GLY A 36 5.61 -11.36 -2.12
CA GLY A 36 4.63 -11.02 -1.10
C GLY A 36 4.88 -9.65 -0.47
N VAL A 37 6.12 -9.35 -0.08
CA VAL A 37 6.48 -8.04 0.48
C VAL A 37 6.29 -6.94 -0.56
N THR A 38 6.70 -7.17 -1.82
CA THR A 38 6.47 -6.22 -2.92
C THR A 38 4.99 -5.92 -3.12
N PHE A 39 4.14 -6.96 -3.08
CA PHE A 39 2.69 -6.79 -3.13
C PHE A 39 2.18 -5.91 -1.98
N PHE A 40 2.61 -6.15 -0.74
CA PHE A 40 2.14 -5.36 0.41
C PHE A 40 2.56 -3.91 0.34
N PHE A 41 3.78 -3.61 -0.10
CA PHE A 41 4.26 -2.23 -0.22
C PHE A 41 3.56 -1.46 -1.35
N ILE A 42 3.38 -2.08 -2.52
CA ILE A 42 2.62 -1.47 -3.63
C ILE A 42 1.16 -1.28 -3.22
N LEU A 43 0.56 -2.28 -2.59
CA LEU A 43 -0.83 -2.19 -2.09
C LEU A 43 -0.98 -1.11 -1.01
N SER A 44 0.00 -0.95 -0.12
CA SER A 44 0.00 0.09 0.91
C SER A 44 -0.04 1.49 0.27
N GLY A 45 0.81 1.76 -0.72
CA GLY A 45 0.82 3.00 -1.48
C GLY A 45 -0.52 3.27 -2.18
N PHE A 46 -1.06 2.26 -2.86
CA PHE A 46 -2.36 2.34 -3.53
C PHE A 46 -3.51 2.65 -2.55
N LEU A 47 -3.60 1.90 -1.45
CA LEU A 47 -4.70 2.04 -0.50
C LEU A 47 -4.63 3.32 0.33
N LEU A 48 -3.43 3.78 0.67
CA LEU A 48 -3.29 5.08 1.33
C LEU A 48 -3.72 6.21 0.41
N ALA A 49 -3.30 6.18 -0.86
CA ALA A 49 -3.74 7.17 -1.83
C ALA A 49 -5.27 7.10 -2.04
N TYR A 50 -5.84 5.90 -2.16
CA TYR A 50 -7.28 5.69 -2.28
C TYR A 50 -8.07 6.25 -1.08
N GLY A 51 -7.60 5.99 0.14
CA GLY A 51 -8.31 6.36 1.37
C GLY A 51 -8.11 7.81 1.81
N TYR A 52 -6.96 8.41 1.49
CA TYR A 52 -6.55 9.70 2.04
C TYR A 52 -6.42 10.82 1.01
N LYS A 53 -6.44 10.55 -0.31
CA LYS A 53 -6.34 11.58 -1.34
C LYS A 53 -7.26 12.76 -1.06
N LYS A 54 -8.57 12.54 -1.00
CA LYS A 54 -9.55 13.60 -0.79
C LYS A 54 -9.28 14.31 0.53
N ARG A 55 -9.20 13.58 1.62
CA ARG A 55 -9.12 14.11 2.98
C ARG A 55 -7.88 14.98 3.23
N LEU A 56 -6.73 14.61 2.67
CA LEU A 56 -5.49 15.39 2.78
C LEU A 56 -5.48 16.58 1.81
N MET A 57 -5.94 16.39 0.57
CA MET A 57 -5.93 17.46 -0.43
C MET A 57 -6.98 18.55 -0.16
N THR A 58 -8.12 18.19 0.43
CA THR A 58 -9.15 19.16 0.89
C THR A 58 -8.91 19.66 2.31
N ARG A 59 -7.84 19.24 2.98
CA ARG A 59 -7.52 19.55 4.38
C ARG A 59 -8.64 19.17 5.37
N GLU A 60 -9.45 18.17 5.04
CA GLU A 60 -10.44 17.59 5.96
C GLU A 60 -9.78 16.89 7.15
N ILE A 61 -8.50 16.50 7.01
CA ILE A 61 -7.67 15.93 8.06
C ILE A 61 -6.32 16.63 8.07
N SER A 62 -5.79 16.90 9.26
CA SER A 62 -4.44 17.42 9.40
C SER A 62 -3.38 16.34 9.18
N THR A 63 -2.17 16.74 8.80
CA THR A 63 -1.02 15.82 8.70
C THR A 63 -0.73 15.17 10.05
N SER A 64 -0.89 15.89 11.16
CA SER A 64 -0.72 15.35 12.51
C SER A 64 -1.73 14.23 12.82
N ASP A 65 -3.02 14.43 12.47
CA ASP A 65 -4.03 13.40 12.70
C ASP A 65 -3.81 12.17 11.82
N PHE A 66 -3.29 12.38 10.60
CA PHE A 66 -2.86 11.27 9.76
C PHE A 66 -1.73 10.47 10.44
N TYR A 67 -0.69 11.13 10.96
CA TYR A 67 0.41 10.45 11.64
C TYR A 67 -0.05 9.72 12.90
N LYS A 68 -0.88 10.34 13.73
CA LYS A 68 -1.48 9.70 14.92
C LYS A 68 -2.24 8.43 14.52
N ALA A 69 -3.06 8.49 13.48
CA ALA A 69 -3.82 7.33 12.99
C ALA A 69 -2.91 6.19 12.47
N ARG A 70 -1.74 6.54 11.91
CA ARG A 70 -0.75 5.52 11.47
C ARG A 70 0.03 4.95 12.64
N ALA A 71 0.46 5.79 13.57
CA ALA A 71 1.17 5.35 14.78
C ALA A 71 0.32 4.39 15.62
N VAL A 72 -0.96 4.72 15.87
CA VAL A 72 -1.89 3.84 16.60
C VAL A 72 -2.11 2.50 15.88
N LYS A 73 -1.97 2.46 14.57
CA LYS A 73 -2.08 1.20 13.82
C LYS A 73 -0.81 0.36 13.92
N LEU A 74 0.37 0.98 13.95
CA LEU A 74 1.66 0.31 13.78
C LEU A 74 2.29 -0.07 15.12
N TYR A 75 2.33 0.85 16.08
CA TYR A 75 3.08 0.70 17.31
C TYR A 75 2.52 -0.29 18.34
N PRO A 76 1.19 -0.45 18.59
CA PRO A 76 0.71 -1.29 19.68
C PRO A 76 1.17 -2.75 19.54
N LEU A 77 1.03 -3.34 18.36
CA LEU A 77 1.48 -4.72 18.13
C LEU A 77 3.01 -4.82 18.14
N HIS A 78 3.70 -3.84 17.56
CA HIS A 78 5.17 -3.80 17.57
C HIS A 78 5.72 -3.78 18.99
N ILE A 79 5.23 -2.88 19.86
CA ILE A 79 5.66 -2.78 21.27
C ILE A 79 5.33 -4.06 22.04
N LEU A 80 4.15 -4.66 21.80
CA LEU A 80 3.78 -5.92 22.43
C LEU A 80 4.77 -7.04 22.06
N CYS A 81 5.08 -7.19 20.76
CA CYS A 81 6.04 -8.20 20.30
C CYS A 81 7.45 -7.91 20.81
N PHE A 82 7.88 -6.65 20.79
CA PHE A 82 9.18 -6.23 21.31
C PHE A 82 9.31 -6.56 22.81
N ALA A 83 8.31 -6.19 23.61
CA ALA A 83 8.26 -6.49 25.04
C ALA A 83 8.22 -8.00 25.31
N ALA A 84 7.47 -8.77 24.52
CA ALA A 84 7.42 -10.22 24.67
C ALA A 84 8.80 -10.87 24.46
N VAL A 85 9.52 -10.47 23.40
CA VAL A 85 10.89 -10.97 23.14
C VAL A 85 11.84 -10.62 24.28
N PHE A 86 11.71 -9.40 24.84
CA PHE A 86 12.53 -8.93 25.95
C PHE A 86 12.21 -9.66 27.25
N LEU A 87 10.91 -9.76 27.63
CA LEU A 87 10.48 -10.35 28.90
C LEU A 87 10.63 -11.88 28.95
N LEU A 88 10.44 -12.55 27.81
CA LEU A 88 10.59 -14.01 27.73
C LEU A 88 12.05 -14.47 27.68
N GLY A 89 13.01 -13.52 27.70
CA GLY A 89 14.43 -13.84 27.66
C GLY A 89 14.88 -14.60 26.41
N ILE A 90 14.09 -14.50 25.32
CA ILE A 90 14.37 -15.19 24.04
C ILE A 90 15.74 -14.79 23.51
N ARG A 91 16.24 -13.62 23.95
CA ARG A 91 17.62 -13.17 23.75
C ARG A 91 18.18 -12.65 25.06
N ASN A 92 19.32 -13.19 25.48
CA ASN A 92 20.05 -12.65 26.62
C ASN A 92 20.41 -11.19 26.33
N PHE A 93 19.82 -10.27 27.11
CA PHE A 93 20.10 -8.84 26.93
C PHE A 93 21.50 -8.54 27.46
N VAL A 94 22.40 -8.23 26.54
CA VAL A 94 23.74 -7.71 26.86
C VAL A 94 23.73 -6.21 26.61
N THR A 95 24.44 -5.43 27.41
CA THR A 95 24.57 -3.96 27.23
C THR A 95 25.01 -3.56 25.81
N ALA A 96 25.74 -4.44 25.12
CA ALA A 96 26.12 -4.27 23.71
C ALA A 96 24.92 -4.26 22.73
N ASP A 97 23.76 -4.78 23.16
CA ASP A 97 22.54 -4.79 22.32
C ASP A 97 21.65 -3.56 22.51
N LEU A 98 22.03 -2.63 23.41
CA LEU A 98 21.27 -1.41 23.65
C LEU A 98 21.05 -0.56 22.37
N PRO A 99 22.04 -0.33 21.50
CA PRO A 99 21.81 0.36 20.22
C PRO A 99 20.78 -0.36 19.33
N LYS A 100 20.81 -1.70 19.28
CA LYS A 100 19.84 -2.50 18.54
C LYS A 100 18.43 -2.37 19.12
N ALA A 101 18.33 -2.37 20.47
CA ALA A 101 17.05 -2.20 21.17
C ALA A 101 16.43 -0.83 20.88
N VAL A 102 17.23 0.23 20.96
CA VAL A 102 16.78 1.60 20.67
C VAL A 102 16.32 1.73 19.23
N LEU A 103 17.09 1.25 18.25
CA LEU A 103 16.71 1.31 16.85
C LEU A 103 15.44 0.51 16.56
N ASN A 104 15.29 -0.69 17.17
CA ASN A 104 14.06 -1.48 17.05
C ASN A 104 12.86 -0.78 17.68
N LEU A 105 13.00 -0.23 18.87
CA LEU A 105 11.91 0.47 19.56
C LEU A 105 11.34 1.60 18.72
N PHE A 106 12.21 2.35 18.03
CA PHE A 106 11.82 3.47 17.15
C PHE A 106 11.60 3.06 15.69
N LEU A 107 11.65 1.76 15.37
CA LEU A 107 11.50 1.25 14.00
C LEU A 107 12.50 1.90 13.02
N LEU A 108 13.77 1.96 13.41
CA LEU A 108 14.88 2.49 12.62
C LEU A 108 15.90 1.43 12.21
N GLN A 109 15.72 0.18 12.61
CA GLN A 109 16.68 -0.90 12.42
C GLN A 109 16.97 -1.24 10.96
N SER A 110 16.00 -1.06 10.03
CA SER A 110 16.19 -1.35 8.60
C SER A 110 17.06 -0.30 7.87
N TRP A 111 17.38 0.82 8.53
CA TRP A 111 18.32 1.80 7.99
C TRP A 111 19.78 1.39 8.12
N VAL A 112 20.07 0.44 9.02
CA VAL A 112 21.43 -0.09 9.20
C VAL A 112 21.58 -1.33 8.32
N PRO A 113 22.48 -1.34 7.32
CA PRO A 113 22.60 -2.44 6.35
C PRO A 113 23.38 -3.64 6.93
N SER A 114 23.01 -4.08 8.13
CA SER A 114 23.60 -5.22 8.83
C SER A 114 22.51 -6.15 9.35
N PRO A 115 22.58 -7.47 9.06
CA PRO A 115 21.64 -8.46 9.57
C PRO A 115 21.49 -8.42 11.09
N ASP A 116 22.55 -8.13 11.81
CA ASP A 116 22.55 -8.02 13.26
C ASP A 116 21.64 -6.93 13.79
N TYR A 117 21.35 -5.91 12.98
CA TYR A 117 20.47 -4.82 13.30
C TYR A 117 19.04 -5.06 12.75
N TYR A 118 18.88 -5.23 11.45
CA TYR A 118 17.55 -5.31 10.85
C TYR A 118 16.80 -6.60 11.16
N MET A 119 17.51 -7.68 11.55
CA MET A 119 16.89 -8.93 12.04
C MET A 119 16.88 -9.04 13.56
N SER A 120 17.25 -7.97 14.29
CA SER A 120 17.31 -7.99 15.75
C SER A 120 15.91 -8.03 16.36
N TYR A 121 15.80 -8.60 17.56
CA TYR A 121 14.54 -8.79 18.31
C TYR A 121 13.48 -9.56 17.53
N ASN A 122 12.58 -8.88 16.85
CA ASN A 122 11.58 -9.49 15.98
C ASN A 122 12.01 -9.30 14.53
N ALA A 123 12.52 -10.37 13.90
CA ALA A 123 13.11 -10.30 12.57
C ALA A 123 12.17 -9.72 11.50
N VAL A 124 10.84 -9.93 11.61
CA VAL A 124 9.88 -9.40 10.65
C VAL A 124 9.58 -7.90 10.85
N SER A 125 10.06 -7.30 11.95
CA SER A 125 9.78 -5.88 12.25
C SER A 125 10.49 -4.88 11.34
N TRP A 126 11.48 -5.33 10.54
CA TRP A 126 12.09 -4.48 9.51
C TRP A 126 11.05 -3.93 8.52
N PHE A 127 10.02 -4.72 8.19
CA PHE A 127 8.92 -4.30 7.35
C PHE A 127 8.14 -3.10 7.95
N LEU A 128 7.96 -3.09 9.28
CA LEU A 128 7.30 -1.98 9.98
C LEU A 128 8.15 -0.71 9.99
N SER A 129 9.49 -0.87 10.03
CA SER A 129 10.45 0.25 9.91
C SER A 129 10.30 0.94 8.54
N ASP A 130 10.17 0.16 7.48
CA ASP A 130 9.93 0.68 6.13
C ASP A 130 8.57 1.37 6.03
N GLU A 131 7.50 0.73 6.55
CA GLU A 131 6.17 1.35 6.57
C GLU A 131 6.13 2.66 7.36
N LEU A 132 6.84 2.77 8.47
CA LEU A 132 6.94 4.02 9.22
C LEU A 132 7.50 5.14 8.33
N PHE A 133 8.59 4.86 7.63
CA PHE A 133 9.18 5.82 6.69
C PHE A 133 8.21 6.20 5.57
N PHE A 134 7.50 5.24 4.99
CA PHE A 134 6.50 5.49 3.95
C PHE A 134 5.37 6.41 4.46
N TYR A 135 4.91 6.18 5.68
CA TYR A 135 3.88 7.01 6.28
C TYR A 135 4.35 8.43 6.56
N LEU A 136 5.61 8.61 6.99
CA LEU A 136 6.20 9.93 7.17
C LEU A 136 6.29 10.70 5.85
N MET A 137 6.68 10.04 4.77
CA MET A 137 6.84 10.66 3.45
C MET A 137 5.53 10.86 2.70
N PHE A 138 4.48 10.08 3.00
CA PHE A 138 3.24 10.04 2.24
C PHE A 138 2.55 11.40 2.03
N PRO A 139 2.35 12.26 3.06
CA PRO A 139 1.68 13.55 2.89
C PRO A 139 2.41 14.50 1.94
N PHE A 140 3.73 14.37 1.81
CA PHE A 140 4.55 15.20 0.92
C PHE A 140 4.56 14.67 -0.50
N VAL A 141 4.65 13.36 -0.67
CA VAL A 141 4.77 12.71 -1.98
C VAL A 141 3.42 12.63 -2.70
N LEU A 142 2.33 12.43 -1.97
CA LEU A 142 1.00 12.29 -2.56
C LEU A 142 0.61 13.49 -3.46
N PRO A 143 0.70 14.77 -3.02
CA PRO A 143 0.36 15.91 -3.87
C PRO A 143 1.27 16.03 -5.09
N VAL A 144 2.57 15.74 -4.93
CA VAL A 144 3.56 15.80 -6.01
C VAL A 144 3.21 14.79 -7.11
N LEU A 145 2.89 13.56 -6.71
CA LEU A 145 2.56 12.49 -7.67
C LEU A 145 1.18 12.69 -8.30
N LEU A 146 0.19 13.18 -7.59
CA LEU A 146 -1.17 13.33 -8.14
C LEU A 146 -1.32 14.59 -9.01
N ASN A 147 -0.69 15.70 -8.65
CA ASN A 147 -0.78 16.98 -9.37
C ASN A 147 0.37 17.19 -10.36
N GLY A 148 1.43 16.40 -10.26
CA GLY A 148 2.60 16.50 -11.12
C GLY A 148 2.26 16.21 -12.59
N SER A 149 2.91 16.94 -13.51
CA SER A 149 2.79 16.63 -14.93
C SER A 149 3.41 15.26 -15.25
N GLY A 150 2.87 14.56 -16.24
CA GLY A 150 3.42 13.28 -16.71
C GLY A 150 4.90 13.35 -17.05
N LYS A 151 5.37 14.48 -17.63
CA LYS A 151 6.79 14.72 -17.93
C LYS A 151 7.66 14.72 -16.67
N LYS A 152 7.26 15.41 -15.59
CA LYS A 152 8.01 15.45 -14.34
C LYS A 152 8.10 14.06 -13.68
N ILE A 153 7.01 13.30 -13.75
CA ILE A 153 6.96 11.93 -13.22
C ILE A 153 7.86 11.02 -14.05
N ALA A 154 7.84 11.12 -15.38
CA ALA A 154 8.71 10.35 -16.27
C ALA A 154 10.20 10.67 -16.03
N VAL A 155 10.54 11.94 -15.83
CA VAL A 155 11.92 12.35 -15.48
C VAL A 155 12.32 11.76 -14.12
N GLY A 156 11.46 11.85 -13.10
CA GLY A 156 11.72 11.25 -11.79
C GLY A 156 11.89 9.73 -11.86
N ALA A 157 11.06 9.04 -12.64
CA ALA A 157 11.19 7.59 -12.89
C ALA A 157 12.49 7.25 -13.63
N GLY A 158 12.91 8.08 -14.58
CA GLY A 158 14.19 7.93 -15.28
C GLY A 158 15.40 8.09 -14.34
N ILE A 159 15.38 9.14 -13.51
CA ILE A 159 16.43 9.35 -12.49
C ILE A 159 16.47 8.14 -11.54
N PHE A 160 15.30 7.68 -11.06
CA PHE A 160 15.25 6.50 -10.21
C PHE A 160 15.83 5.27 -10.91
N ALA A 161 15.45 4.99 -12.15
CA ALA A 161 15.94 3.85 -12.91
C ALA A 161 17.46 3.90 -13.10
N ILE A 162 18.02 5.06 -13.42
CA ILE A 162 19.46 5.26 -13.56
C ILE A 162 20.17 5.05 -12.21
N SER A 163 19.67 5.67 -11.14
CA SER A 163 20.25 5.54 -9.80
C SER A 163 20.17 4.11 -9.27
N TYR A 164 19.06 3.42 -9.50
CA TYR A 164 18.87 2.03 -9.11
C TYR A 164 19.81 1.09 -9.88
N SER A 165 19.94 1.29 -11.21
CA SER A 165 20.87 0.52 -12.04
C SER A 165 22.33 0.77 -11.66
N ALA A 166 22.71 2.03 -11.38
CA ALA A 166 24.03 2.36 -10.93
C ALA A 166 24.33 1.72 -9.55
N ALA A 167 23.38 1.75 -8.61
CA ALA A 167 23.52 1.09 -7.33
C ALA A 167 23.67 -0.44 -7.51
N ALA A 168 22.89 -1.06 -8.40
CA ALA A 168 23.02 -2.49 -8.70
C ALA A 168 24.35 -2.86 -9.37
N ALA A 169 24.99 -1.95 -10.07
CA ALA A 169 26.30 -2.17 -10.67
C ALA A 169 27.47 -1.96 -9.68
N LEU A 170 27.29 -1.08 -8.69
CA LEU A 170 28.35 -0.69 -7.75
C LEU A 170 28.33 -1.48 -6.44
N ILE A 171 27.16 -1.92 -5.99
CA ILE A 171 27.00 -2.67 -4.74
C ILE A 171 27.37 -4.13 -4.99
N PRO A 172 28.25 -4.75 -4.18
CA PRO A 172 28.52 -6.19 -4.27
C PRO A 172 27.24 -7.02 -4.06
N SER A 173 27.13 -8.12 -4.80
CA SER A 173 25.90 -8.93 -4.87
C SER A 173 25.47 -9.57 -3.53
N ASP A 174 26.43 -9.81 -2.62
CA ASP A 174 26.20 -10.30 -1.26
C ASP A 174 25.48 -9.28 -0.37
N HIS A 175 25.56 -8.00 -0.71
CA HIS A 175 24.86 -6.92 -0.02
C HIS A 175 23.47 -6.60 -0.58
N TYR A 176 23.03 -7.23 -1.69
CA TYR A 176 21.73 -6.92 -2.32
C TYR A 176 20.55 -7.10 -1.38
N HIS A 177 20.58 -8.11 -0.50
CA HIS A 177 19.53 -8.29 0.50
C HIS A 177 19.37 -7.06 1.39
N ALA A 178 20.48 -6.51 1.92
CA ALA A 178 20.44 -5.36 2.80
C ALA A 178 20.00 -4.07 2.07
N TYR A 179 20.52 -3.82 0.86
CA TYR A 179 20.30 -2.54 0.16
C TYR A 179 19.05 -2.52 -0.72
N PHE A 180 18.64 -3.64 -1.33
CA PHE A 180 17.49 -3.65 -2.24
C PHE A 180 16.24 -4.28 -1.64
N TYR A 181 16.39 -5.15 -0.63
CA TYR A 181 15.24 -5.83 -0.04
C TYR A 181 14.82 -5.27 1.32
N ILE A 182 15.79 -4.87 2.15
CA ILE A 182 15.55 -4.38 3.52
C ILE A 182 15.51 -2.85 3.60
N ASN A 183 16.32 -2.14 2.81
CA ASN A 183 16.52 -0.70 3.00
C ASN A 183 15.27 0.12 2.66
N PRO A 184 14.80 1.02 3.57
CA PRO A 184 13.58 1.80 3.39
C PRO A 184 13.55 2.65 2.12
N LEU A 185 14.70 3.20 1.67
CA LEU A 185 14.75 4.02 0.45
C LEU A 185 14.48 3.19 -0.80
N SER A 186 15.06 1.99 -0.90
CA SER A 186 14.80 1.09 -2.03
C SER A 186 13.36 0.63 -2.05
N ARG A 187 12.83 0.26 -0.90
CA ARG A 187 11.44 -0.22 -0.76
C ARG A 187 10.41 0.91 -0.87
N PHE A 188 10.79 2.15 -0.60
CA PHE A 188 9.94 3.31 -0.83
C PHE A 188 9.52 3.45 -2.29
N ALA A 189 10.33 2.99 -3.22
CA ALA A 189 9.98 2.96 -4.64
C ALA A 189 8.76 2.08 -4.92
N ASP A 190 8.60 0.93 -4.24
CA ASP A 190 7.41 0.08 -4.35
C ASP A 190 6.15 0.83 -3.88
N PHE A 191 6.27 1.53 -2.77
CA PHE A 191 5.19 2.33 -2.21
C PHE A 191 4.78 3.48 -3.14
N VAL A 192 5.76 4.23 -3.67
CA VAL A 192 5.55 5.30 -4.66
C VAL A 192 4.89 4.74 -5.92
N PHE A 193 5.36 3.60 -6.40
CA PHE A 193 4.76 2.91 -7.54
C PHE A 193 3.28 2.56 -7.28
N GLY A 194 2.95 2.11 -6.07
CA GLY A 194 1.56 1.90 -5.64
C GLY A 194 0.69 3.16 -5.74
N ILE A 195 1.22 4.33 -5.37
CA ILE A 195 0.53 5.63 -5.54
C ILE A 195 0.34 5.94 -7.04
N LEU A 196 1.31 5.63 -7.89
CA LEU A 196 1.18 5.82 -9.34
C LEU A 196 0.14 4.89 -9.96
N VAL A 197 0.07 3.63 -9.52
CA VAL A 197 -1.01 2.69 -9.91
C VAL A 197 -2.37 3.25 -9.51
N PHE A 198 -2.49 3.81 -8.31
CA PHE A 198 -3.71 4.51 -7.88
C PHE A 198 -4.03 5.71 -8.76
N ARG A 199 -3.05 6.53 -9.13
CA ARG A 199 -3.26 7.68 -10.03
C ARG A 199 -3.86 7.24 -11.36
N ILE A 200 -3.32 6.20 -12.00
CA ILE A 200 -3.83 5.64 -13.25
C ILE A 200 -5.26 5.13 -13.05
N PHE A 201 -5.49 4.41 -11.98
CA PHE A 201 -6.82 3.90 -11.61
C PHE A 201 -7.83 5.04 -11.44
N ASP A 202 -7.50 6.09 -10.71
CA ASP A 202 -8.38 7.21 -10.42
C ASP A 202 -8.71 8.03 -11.68
N GLN A 203 -7.74 8.20 -12.58
CA GLN A 203 -7.94 8.89 -13.87
C GLN A 203 -8.80 8.08 -14.85
N ARG A 204 -8.67 6.76 -14.86
CA ARG A 204 -9.37 5.86 -15.79
C ARG A 204 -10.68 5.28 -15.24
N ARG A 205 -10.99 5.53 -13.98
CA ARG A 205 -12.17 4.96 -13.28
C ARG A 205 -13.50 5.20 -14.01
N GLN A 206 -13.62 6.30 -14.74
CA GLN A 206 -14.85 6.63 -15.50
C GLN A 206 -14.92 5.90 -16.87
N ALA A 207 -13.80 5.47 -17.40
CA ALA A 207 -13.72 4.83 -18.73
C ALA A 207 -13.88 3.31 -18.69
N THR A 208 -13.67 2.67 -17.54
CA THR A 208 -13.67 1.21 -17.41
C THR A 208 -14.99 0.69 -16.82
N VAL A 209 -15.98 0.55 -17.69
CA VAL A 209 -17.18 -0.25 -17.43
C VAL A 209 -16.91 -1.67 -17.95
N GLY A 210 -16.62 -2.59 -17.04
CA GLY A 210 -16.57 -4.02 -17.33
C GLY A 210 -15.17 -4.59 -17.55
N HIS A 211 -14.45 -4.88 -16.46
CA HIS A 211 -13.38 -5.88 -16.56
C HIS A 211 -14.00 -7.26 -16.70
N THR A 212 -13.58 -7.99 -17.72
CA THR A 212 -14.03 -9.35 -17.99
C THR A 212 -13.27 -10.32 -17.08
N SER A 213 -13.90 -11.44 -16.73
CA SER A 213 -13.25 -12.58 -16.03
C SER A 213 -11.92 -13.01 -16.70
N ARG A 214 -11.76 -12.70 -17.99
CA ARG A 214 -10.51 -12.94 -18.74
C ARG A 214 -9.35 -12.07 -18.25
N ALA A 215 -9.60 -10.81 -17.94
CA ALA A 215 -8.56 -9.90 -17.42
C ALA A 215 -8.12 -10.32 -16.00
N GLU A 216 -9.06 -10.73 -15.16
CA GLU A 216 -8.78 -11.26 -13.82
C GLU A 216 -7.95 -12.55 -13.92
N ALA A 217 -8.38 -13.49 -14.75
CA ALA A 217 -7.64 -14.73 -14.99
C ALA A 217 -6.22 -14.44 -15.52
N GLY A 218 -6.09 -13.50 -16.47
CA GLY A 218 -4.79 -13.09 -17.00
C GLY A 218 -3.87 -12.51 -15.94
N ALA A 219 -4.38 -11.65 -15.04
CA ALA A 219 -3.60 -11.09 -13.94
C ALA A 219 -3.15 -12.16 -12.92
N ILE A 220 -4.03 -13.11 -12.60
CA ILE A 220 -3.72 -14.23 -11.73
C ILE A 220 -2.63 -15.10 -12.36
N LEU A 221 -2.80 -15.49 -13.63
CA LEU A 221 -1.83 -16.30 -14.36
C LEU A 221 -0.47 -15.63 -14.45
N LEU A 222 -0.43 -14.31 -14.65
CA LEU A 222 0.81 -13.54 -14.73
C LEU A 222 1.55 -13.55 -13.38
N VAL A 223 0.84 -13.36 -12.26
CA VAL A 223 1.43 -13.47 -10.93
C VAL A 223 1.91 -14.91 -10.68
N PHE A 224 1.12 -15.91 -11.04
CA PHE A 224 1.51 -17.32 -10.88
C PHE A 224 2.75 -17.67 -11.71
N ALA A 225 2.82 -17.17 -12.95
CA ALA A 225 4.02 -17.31 -13.78
C ALA A 225 5.26 -16.68 -13.13
N THR A 226 5.11 -15.57 -12.44
CA THR A 226 6.23 -14.94 -11.70
C THR A 226 6.76 -15.83 -10.59
N PHE A 227 5.89 -16.55 -9.87
CA PHE A 227 6.32 -17.52 -8.86
C PHE A 227 7.06 -18.72 -9.48
N ILE A 228 6.58 -19.23 -10.62
CA ILE A 228 7.21 -20.37 -11.32
C ILE A 228 8.57 -19.96 -11.91
N LEU A 229 8.66 -18.77 -12.48
CA LEU A 229 9.86 -18.28 -13.15
C LEU A 229 10.90 -17.68 -12.17
N PHE A 230 10.58 -17.57 -10.89
CA PHE A 230 11.44 -16.94 -9.89
C PHE A 230 12.83 -17.55 -9.84
N ASP A 231 12.94 -18.86 -9.85
CA ASP A 231 14.21 -19.59 -9.75
C ASP A 231 15.10 -19.45 -10.99
N HIS A 232 14.55 -18.97 -12.12
CA HIS A 232 15.31 -18.67 -13.34
C HIS A 232 15.97 -17.27 -13.30
N ILE A 233 15.59 -16.42 -12.35
CA ILE A 233 16.23 -15.12 -12.13
C ILE A 233 17.55 -15.37 -11.41
N PRO A 234 18.68 -14.75 -11.83
CA PRO A 234 19.94 -14.87 -11.10
C PRO A 234 19.79 -14.41 -9.64
N LYS A 235 20.34 -15.19 -8.69
CA LYS A 235 20.12 -15.03 -7.25
C LYS A 235 20.24 -13.59 -6.71
N PRO A 236 21.25 -12.77 -7.08
CA PRO A 236 21.34 -11.40 -6.58
C PRO A 236 20.10 -10.58 -6.91
N TYR A 237 19.54 -10.74 -8.10
CA TYR A 237 18.36 -10.00 -8.57
C TYR A 237 17.04 -10.46 -7.95
N HIS A 238 17.01 -11.58 -7.23
CA HIS A 238 15.86 -11.99 -6.44
C HIS A 238 15.39 -10.87 -5.48
N TYR A 239 16.32 -10.08 -4.97
CA TYR A 239 16.06 -8.99 -4.04
C TYR A 239 15.58 -7.70 -4.71
N CYS A 240 15.62 -7.61 -6.04
CA CYS A 240 15.22 -6.44 -6.81
C CYS A 240 13.71 -6.45 -7.07
N SER A 241 12.94 -5.79 -6.22
CA SER A 241 11.45 -5.76 -6.30
C SER A 241 10.90 -5.24 -7.62
N VAL A 242 11.63 -4.37 -8.30
CA VAL A 242 11.23 -3.73 -9.58
C VAL A 242 10.84 -4.78 -10.64
N ILE A 243 11.47 -5.95 -10.62
CA ILE A 243 11.18 -7.06 -11.54
C ILE A 243 9.73 -7.55 -11.40
N PHE A 244 9.16 -7.45 -10.19
CA PHE A 244 7.82 -7.94 -9.87
C PHE A 244 6.72 -6.87 -9.94
N TRP A 245 7.08 -5.61 -10.25
CA TRP A 245 6.12 -4.51 -10.26
C TRP A 245 4.99 -4.68 -11.26
N GLY A 246 5.30 -5.11 -12.49
CA GLY A 246 4.31 -5.28 -13.55
C GLY A 246 3.17 -6.23 -13.17
N PRO A 247 3.47 -7.50 -12.84
CA PRO A 247 2.48 -8.49 -12.41
C PRO A 247 1.66 -8.03 -11.20
N VAL A 248 2.32 -7.50 -10.18
CA VAL A 248 1.67 -7.04 -8.94
C VAL A 248 0.76 -5.84 -9.20
N ALA A 249 1.23 -4.85 -9.97
CA ALA A 249 0.43 -3.68 -10.31
C ALA A 249 -0.79 -4.04 -11.14
N MET A 250 -0.63 -4.96 -12.11
CA MET A 250 -1.73 -5.45 -12.93
C MET A 250 -2.80 -6.13 -12.07
N LEU A 251 -2.40 -6.97 -11.14
CA LEU A 251 -3.31 -7.60 -10.17
C LEU A 251 -4.07 -6.54 -9.36
N ILE A 252 -3.36 -5.59 -8.74
CA ILE A 252 -3.98 -4.55 -7.91
C ILE A 252 -4.93 -3.70 -8.74
N TYR A 253 -4.52 -3.27 -9.93
CA TYR A 253 -5.33 -2.42 -10.81
C TYR A 253 -6.63 -3.11 -11.25
N ILE A 254 -6.55 -4.36 -11.71
CA ILE A 254 -7.71 -5.11 -12.22
C ILE A 254 -8.68 -5.38 -11.07
N PHE A 255 -8.22 -5.90 -9.95
CA PHE A 255 -9.10 -6.24 -8.81
C PHE A 255 -9.65 -5.00 -8.09
N ALA A 256 -8.99 -3.84 -8.16
CA ALA A 256 -9.56 -2.58 -7.73
C ALA A 256 -10.79 -2.19 -8.56
N ASN A 257 -10.70 -2.32 -9.88
CA ASN A 257 -11.79 -1.98 -10.80
C ASN A 257 -12.98 -2.92 -10.65
N THR A 258 -12.75 -4.23 -10.57
CA THR A 258 -13.82 -5.24 -10.44
C THR A 258 -14.62 -5.06 -9.14
N SER A 259 -13.96 -4.89 -8.01
CA SER A 259 -14.64 -4.72 -6.72
C SER A 259 -15.54 -3.48 -6.69
N LEU A 260 -15.21 -2.43 -7.42
CA LEU A 260 -16.06 -1.26 -7.50
C LEU A 260 -17.21 -1.47 -8.47
N SER A 261 -17.02 -2.26 -9.52
CA SER A 261 -18.07 -2.57 -10.47
C SER A 261 -19.18 -3.43 -9.88
N THR A 262 -18.85 -4.35 -8.97
CA THR A 262 -19.83 -5.22 -8.29
C THR A 262 -20.64 -4.51 -7.21
N ASN A 263 -20.13 -3.42 -6.63
CA ASN A 263 -20.85 -2.65 -5.62
C ASN A 263 -21.90 -1.68 -6.18
N TYR A 264 -21.98 -1.50 -7.50
CA TYR A 264 -23.01 -0.67 -8.15
C TYR A 264 -23.90 -1.54 -9.03
N PRO A 265 -25.18 -1.75 -8.67
CA PRO A 265 -26.13 -2.44 -9.52
C PRO A 265 -26.26 -1.71 -10.87
N PRO A 266 -26.57 -2.43 -11.97
CA PRO A 266 -26.56 -1.87 -13.34
C PRO A 266 -27.42 -0.61 -13.52
N HIS A 267 -28.49 -0.49 -12.76
CA HIS A 267 -29.42 0.64 -12.82
C HIS A 267 -28.87 1.95 -12.24
N THR A 268 -28.04 1.89 -11.19
CA THR A 268 -27.43 3.08 -10.58
C THR A 268 -26.22 3.59 -11.36
N ARG A 269 -25.59 2.77 -12.19
CA ARG A 269 -24.48 3.20 -13.07
C ARG A 269 -24.87 4.28 -14.07
N LYS A 270 -26.06 4.16 -14.68
CA LYS A 270 -26.57 5.15 -15.65
C LYS A 270 -26.92 6.48 -14.98
N ILE A 271 -27.51 6.44 -13.79
CA ILE A 271 -27.91 7.64 -13.04
C ILE A 271 -26.68 8.43 -12.57
N HIS A 272 -25.64 7.77 -12.05
CA HIS A 272 -24.42 8.45 -11.60
C HIS A 272 -23.64 9.08 -12.78
N TYR A 273 -23.64 8.43 -13.93
CA TYR A 273 -23.01 8.95 -15.14
C TYR A 273 -23.78 10.18 -15.70
N VAL A 274 -25.10 10.15 -15.68
CA VAL A 274 -25.96 11.25 -16.14
C VAL A 274 -25.86 12.44 -15.18
N LEU A 275 -25.90 12.23 -13.85
CA LEU A 275 -25.77 13.28 -12.85
C LEU A 275 -24.39 13.96 -12.88
N HIS A 276 -23.31 13.21 -13.11
CA HIS A 276 -21.97 13.77 -13.22
C HIS A 276 -21.72 14.54 -14.52
N LYS A 277 -22.44 14.19 -15.60
CA LYS A 277 -22.34 14.87 -16.90
C LYS A 277 -23.22 16.11 -16.99
N SER A 278 -24.32 16.15 -16.21
CA SER A 278 -25.24 17.29 -16.16
C SER A 278 -24.80 18.41 -15.21
N VAL A 279 -23.86 18.15 -14.32
CA VAL A 279 -23.23 19.19 -13.47
C VAL A 279 -21.94 19.65 -14.15
N GLY A 280 -22.06 20.36 -15.27
CA GLY A 280 -20.97 21.11 -15.87
C GLY A 280 -20.49 22.24 -14.93
N PRO A 281 -19.27 22.79 -15.17
CA PRO A 281 -18.60 23.69 -14.22
C PRO A 281 -19.21 25.10 -14.05
N HIS A 282 -20.45 25.29 -14.45
CA HIS A 282 -21.15 26.57 -14.33
C HIS A 282 -22.48 26.42 -13.58
N ARG A 283 -22.46 26.68 -12.27
CA ARG A 283 -23.40 27.47 -11.48
C ARG A 283 -23.24 27.24 -9.98
N LYS A 284 -22.28 27.95 -9.38
CA LYS A 284 -22.44 28.33 -7.97
C LYS A 284 -23.53 29.38 -7.87
N ARG A 285 -24.80 28.96 -7.70
CA ARG A 285 -25.80 29.81 -7.09
C ARG A 285 -26.00 29.37 -5.64
N ALA A 286 -25.56 30.24 -4.75
CA ALA A 286 -25.77 30.12 -3.33
C ALA A 286 -27.27 30.00 -3.05
N CYS A 287 -27.70 28.87 -2.50
CA CYS A 287 -28.96 28.81 -1.78
C CYS A 287 -28.76 29.55 -0.46
N ARG A 288 -29.21 30.81 -0.44
CA ARG A 288 -29.30 31.65 0.78
C ARG A 288 -30.53 31.12 1.56
N TYR A 289 -30.29 30.40 2.63
CA TYR A 289 -31.31 29.97 3.58
C TYR A 289 -31.90 31.22 4.26
N LYS A 290 -33.17 31.52 4.05
CA LYS A 290 -33.96 32.44 4.85
C LYS A 290 -34.77 31.61 5.85
N PRO A 291 -34.67 31.85 7.15
CA PRO A 291 -35.56 31.25 8.13
C PRO A 291 -36.75 32.20 8.31
N ASP A 292 -37.90 31.87 7.70
CA ASP A 292 -39.20 32.29 8.20
C ASP A 292 -40.35 31.67 7.40
N ARG A 293 -41.18 30.95 8.11
CA ARG A 293 -42.54 30.51 7.97
C ARG A 293 -42.69 28.97 7.99
N ALA A 294 -43.09 28.58 9.20
CA ALA A 294 -43.76 27.31 9.40
C ALA A 294 -45.08 27.27 8.59
N ALA A 295 -45.36 26.14 8.04
CA ALA A 295 -46.65 25.50 7.71
C ALA A 295 -46.72 25.01 6.26
N SER A 296 -47.12 23.73 6.17
CA SER A 296 -47.62 23.03 4.99
C SER A 296 -46.67 22.85 3.80
N PHE A 297 -45.99 21.69 3.80
CA PHE A 297 -45.90 20.82 2.64
C PHE A 297 -45.37 19.43 3.11
N ARG A 298 -46.25 18.56 3.55
CA ARG A 298 -46.01 17.12 3.52
C ARG A 298 -46.46 16.64 2.16
N LYS A 299 -45.60 16.04 1.45
CA LYS A 299 -45.64 14.87 0.57
C LYS A 299 -44.67 15.03 -0.58
N ASP A 300 -43.99 13.93 -0.84
CA ASP A 300 -43.20 13.60 -2.03
C ASP A 300 -41.71 14.04 -2.06
N CYS A 301 -40.91 13.40 -1.17
CA CYS A 301 -39.53 13.02 -1.49
C CYS A 301 -39.12 11.79 -0.65
N PRO A 302 -38.98 10.60 -1.23
CA PRO A 302 -38.42 9.46 -0.53
C PRO A 302 -36.91 9.51 -0.60
N VAL A 303 -36.29 10.25 0.32
CA VAL A 303 -34.85 10.11 0.59
C VAL A 303 -34.72 9.50 1.97
N ALA A 304 -34.41 8.22 1.99
CA ALA A 304 -34.09 7.50 3.21
C ALA A 304 -32.90 8.16 3.93
N PRO A 305 -32.95 8.28 5.27
CA PRO A 305 -31.85 8.85 6.04
C PRO A 305 -30.63 7.92 6.00
N TYR A 306 -29.52 8.40 5.50
CA TYR A 306 -28.22 7.76 5.67
C TYR A 306 -27.86 7.76 7.15
N ASN A 307 -27.93 6.58 7.74
CA ASN A 307 -27.53 6.33 9.11
C ASN A 307 -26.00 6.44 9.23
N CYS A 308 -25.52 7.49 9.86
CA CYS A 308 -24.11 7.81 10.06
C CYS A 308 -23.54 7.10 11.29
N SER A 309 -23.70 5.76 11.37
CA SER A 309 -23.18 4.96 12.49
C SER A 309 -22.48 3.65 12.06
N GLU A 310 -21.73 3.68 10.99
CA GLU A 310 -20.76 2.61 10.77
C GLU A 310 -19.36 3.08 11.20
N LYS A 311 -19.00 2.71 12.42
CA LYS A 311 -17.62 2.73 12.91
C LYS A 311 -16.77 1.87 11.97
N PRO A 312 -15.56 2.30 11.56
CA PRO A 312 -14.70 1.47 10.74
C PRO A 312 -14.26 0.25 11.55
N VAL A 313 -14.67 -0.93 11.11
CA VAL A 313 -14.14 -2.20 11.62
C VAL A 313 -12.70 -2.29 11.16
N PHE A 314 -11.79 -2.17 12.13
CA PHE A 314 -10.35 -2.34 11.92
C PHE A 314 -10.06 -3.84 11.82
N VAL A 315 -9.65 -4.30 10.65
CA VAL A 315 -9.05 -5.63 10.50
C VAL A 315 -7.54 -5.44 10.51
N PHE A 316 -6.92 -6.07 11.53
CA PHE A 316 -5.47 -6.14 11.70
C PHE A 316 -4.84 -6.98 10.57
N ILE A 317 -3.84 -6.48 9.92
CA ILE A 317 -2.50 -7.04 9.67
C ILE A 317 -1.56 -5.88 9.79
#